data_886fb5eb23836d8858e7db2d32961f54
#
_entry.id   886fb5eb23836d8858e7db2d32961f54
#
_cell.length_a   1.000
_cell.length_b   1.000
_cell.length_c   1.000
_cell.angle_alpha   90.00
_cell.angle_beta   90.00
_cell.angle_gamma   90.00
#
_symmetry.space_group_name_H-M   'P 1'
#
loop_
_entity.id
_entity.type
_entity.pdbx_description
1 polymer ?
#
loop_
_entity_poly.entity_id
_entity_poly.type
_entity_poly.pdbx_seq_one_letter_code
_entity_poly.pdbx_strand_id
1 'polypeptide(L)'
;MTALLLIVAVVACSSYLARLNQAPAHRARQQLTVYTTLPAETASVLSTAYEKERQVRVNFVPLSQDELMDRLKKQTSKDKPEQDDAAMLLADQPTLSRASAQGCLTPYVSEEGDQVPTSLRQDDGYWTGVWYDPVVFCYNQDYLKTLPEVPDDWQHLAQLPDVRIGVTDFMAADAASNLFCSMIAQFGDAAAYAIWRDIHPHVLQYARYLANPVRQAGMGEVDVAIAVESEAMRYMQQGYPLHIVYPADGTAFTLTGTGIVAKAEPRQQALAQEFADWLLGDEAQLALQRQKMYFLPANPGRMSYKLFAGKNIMLFTQRPDFTPQQKQAMLDYWLKEIRFK
;
A
#
# COMPACT_ATOMS: atom_id res chain seq x y z
N MET A 1 67.96 27.64 -18.36
CA MET A 1 66.49 27.91 -18.45
C MET A 1 65.69 26.67 -18.90
N THR A 2 66.16 25.81 -19.75
CA THR A 2 65.46 24.66 -20.33
C THR A 2 65.17 23.54 -19.27
N ALA A 3 66.07 23.26 -18.35
CA ALA A 3 65.90 22.21 -17.34
C ALA A 3 64.81 22.56 -16.26
N LEU A 4 64.61 23.83 -15.94
CA LEU A 4 63.61 24.29 -14.99
C LEU A 4 62.18 24.17 -15.54
N LEU A 5 62.00 24.43 -16.85
CA LEU A 5 60.71 24.30 -17.54
C LEU A 5 60.28 22.83 -17.67
N LEU A 6 61.23 21.91 -17.85
CA LEU A 6 60.95 20.48 -17.86
C LEU A 6 60.49 19.91 -16.53
N ILE A 7 61.07 20.37 -15.42
CA ILE A 7 60.70 19.95 -14.07
C ILE A 7 59.29 20.46 -13.72
N VAL A 8 58.95 21.72 -14.09
CA VAL A 8 57.63 22.27 -13.83
C VAL A 8 56.54 21.55 -14.69
N ALA A 9 56.85 21.18 -15.93
CA ALA A 9 55.94 20.41 -16.77
C ALA A 9 55.71 18.99 -16.24
N VAL A 10 56.73 18.31 -15.71
CA VAL A 10 56.59 16.97 -15.13
C VAL A 10 55.79 17.00 -13.81
N VAL A 11 56.02 18.02 -12.95
CA VAL A 11 55.23 18.20 -11.75
C VAL A 11 53.78 18.56 -12.03
N ALA A 12 53.53 19.40 -13.04
CA ALA A 12 52.17 19.72 -13.50
C ALA A 12 51.44 18.52 -14.11
N CYS A 13 52.14 17.70 -14.93
CA CYS A 13 51.56 16.46 -15.48
C CYS A 13 51.34 15.40 -14.36
N SER A 14 52.24 15.25 -13.42
CA SER A 14 52.07 14.28 -12.34
C SER A 14 50.93 14.69 -11.39
N SER A 15 50.74 15.99 -11.13
CA SER A 15 49.61 16.49 -10.33
C SER A 15 48.27 16.42 -11.08
N TYR A 16 48.31 16.57 -12.40
CA TYR A 16 47.12 16.38 -13.26
C TYR A 16 46.72 14.91 -13.38
N LEU A 17 47.70 14.02 -13.57
CA LEU A 17 47.49 12.57 -13.55
C LEU A 17 47.07 12.05 -12.17
N ALA A 18 47.58 12.62 -11.07
CA ALA A 18 47.12 12.30 -9.72
C ALA A 18 45.68 12.76 -9.47
N ARG A 19 45.25 13.85 -10.07
CA ARG A 19 43.82 14.28 -10.06
C ARG A 19 42.94 13.42 -10.96
N LEU A 20 43.44 12.93 -12.08
CA LEU A 20 42.72 12.00 -12.91
C LEU A 20 42.63 10.57 -12.33
N ASN A 21 43.65 10.17 -11.55
CA ASN A 21 43.70 8.87 -10.86
C ASN A 21 43.09 8.90 -9.45
N GLN A 22 42.63 10.03 -8.96
CA GLN A 22 41.64 10.04 -7.92
C GLN A 22 40.37 9.50 -8.57
N ALA A 23 40.27 8.16 -8.69
CA ALA A 23 39.02 7.47 -8.82
C ALA A 23 38.04 8.19 -7.87
N PRO A 24 36.83 8.54 -8.30
CA PRO A 24 35.87 9.22 -7.43
C PRO A 24 35.88 8.41 -6.13
N ALA A 25 36.41 9.02 -5.06
CA ALA A 25 36.37 8.38 -3.75
C ALA A 25 34.95 7.84 -3.67
N HIS A 26 34.80 6.53 -3.45
CA HIS A 26 33.50 5.94 -3.22
C HIS A 26 32.88 6.80 -2.12
N ARG A 27 32.11 7.83 -2.52
CA ARG A 27 31.21 8.50 -1.59
C ARG A 27 30.40 7.36 -1.05
N ALA A 28 30.61 7.00 0.20
CA ALA A 28 29.80 5.98 0.84
C ALA A 28 28.37 6.34 0.48
N ARG A 29 27.75 5.51 -0.37
CA ARG A 29 26.37 5.77 -0.82
C ARG A 29 25.56 5.94 0.43
N GLN A 30 24.82 7.03 0.52
CA GLN A 30 23.93 7.25 1.64
C GLN A 30 22.96 6.07 1.67
N GLN A 31 22.75 5.51 2.84
CA GLN A 31 21.86 4.38 3.04
C GLN A 31 20.79 4.77 4.05
N LEU A 32 19.54 4.44 3.73
CA LEU A 32 18.37 4.59 4.59
C LEU A 32 17.83 3.21 4.93
N THR A 33 17.62 2.90 6.21
CA THR A 33 16.97 1.66 6.65
C THR A 33 15.49 1.92 6.92
N VAL A 34 14.61 1.10 6.32
CA VAL A 34 13.15 1.19 6.40
C VAL A 34 12.57 -0.15 6.84
N TYR A 35 11.84 -0.19 7.96
CA TYR A 35 11.04 -1.36 8.31
C TYR A 35 9.73 -1.34 7.54
N THR A 36 9.34 -2.50 7.00
CA THR A 36 8.18 -2.56 6.12
C THR A 36 7.36 -3.84 6.30
N THR A 37 6.05 -3.73 6.14
CA THR A 37 5.12 -4.87 5.99
C THR A 37 4.85 -5.21 4.52
N LEU A 38 5.45 -4.46 3.57
CA LEU A 38 5.28 -4.70 2.15
C LEU A 38 5.95 -5.99 1.68
N PRO A 39 5.40 -6.62 0.62
CA PRO A 39 6.09 -7.68 -0.10
C PRO A 39 7.49 -7.24 -0.60
N ALA A 40 8.45 -8.15 -0.55
CA ALA A 40 9.83 -7.88 -0.96
C ALA A 40 9.94 -7.37 -2.41
N GLU A 41 9.04 -7.81 -3.29
CA GLU A 41 8.98 -7.36 -4.67
C GLU A 41 8.66 -5.86 -4.75
N THR A 42 7.62 -5.39 -4.07
CA THR A 42 7.24 -3.97 -4.02
C THR A 42 8.36 -3.12 -3.42
N ALA A 43 8.95 -3.56 -2.31
CA ALA A 43 10.06 -2.90 -1.67
C ALA A 43 11.28 -2.77 -2.61
N SER A 44 11.60 -3.81 -3.38
CA SER A 44 12.70 -3.81 -4.36
C SER A 44 12.48 -2.81 -5.50
N VAL A 45 11.25 -2.70 -5.99
CA VAL A 45 10.89 -1.71 -7.03
C VAL A 45 11.15 -0.29 -6.54
N LEU A 46 10.67 0.04 -5.36
CA LEU A 46 10.83 1.37 -4.76
C LEU A 46 12.30 1.69 -4.47
N SER A 47 13.05 0.74 -3.88
CA SER A 47 14.49 0.91 -3.61
C SER A 47 15.27 1.18 -4.89
N THR A 48 15.01 0.40 -5.95
CA THR A 48 15.70 0.54 -7.23
C THR A 48 15.38 1.88 -7.90
N ALA A 49 14.13 2.32 -7.87
CA ALA A 49 13.70 3.58 -8.46
C ALA A 49 14.32 4.78 -7.73
N TYR A 50 14.24 4.78 -6.38
CA TYR A 50 14.80 5.85 -5.58
C TYR A 50 16.33 5.96 -5.68
N GLU A 51 17.03 4.81 -5.63
CA GLU A 51 18.49 4.77 -5.78
C GLU A 51 18.94 5.32 -7.12
N LYS A 52 18.20 5.02 -8.19
CA LYS A 52 18.49 5.53 -9.53
C LYS A 52 18.35 7.05 -9.62
N GLU A 53 17.35 7.59 -8.95
CA GLU A 53 17.02 9.02 -9.02
C GLU A 53 17.82 9.88 -8.03
N ARG A 54 17.91 9.43 -6.78
CA ARG A 54 18.47 10.21 -5.66
C ARG A 54 19.87 9.78 -5.22
N GLN A 55 20.38 8.67 -5.77
CA GLN A 55 21.69 8.09 -5.38
C GLN A 55 21.76 7.68 -3.90
N VAL A 56 20.61 7.44 -3.27
CA VAL A 56 20.46 6.95 -1.90
C VAL A 56 19.95 5.51 -1.97
N ARG A 57 20.63 4.59 -1.30
CA ARG A 57 20.19 3.20 -1.22
C ARG A 57 19.18 3.05 -0.09
N VAL A 58 17.99 2.57 -0.40
CA VAL A 58 16.99 2.22 0.62
C VAL A 58 17.11 0.73 0.94
N ASN A 59 17.45 0.43 2.18
CA ASN A 59 17.51 -0.92 2.71
C ASN A 59 16.19 -1.26 3.40
N PHE A 60 15.29 -1.91 2.67
CA PHE A 60 14.04 -2.40 3.24
C PHE A 60 14.27 -3.67 4.05
N VAL A 61 13.68 -3.72 5.23
CA VAL A 61 13.65 -4.90 6.11
C VAL A 61 12.20 -5.36 6.20
N PRO A 62 11.77 -6.35 5.38
CA PRO A 62 10.41 -6.88 5.41
C PRO A 62 10.20 -7.66 6.71
N LEU A 63 9.12 -7.36 7.41
CA LEU A 63 8.77 -7.93 8.72
C LEU A 63 7.26 -8.16 8.79
N SER A 64 6.84 -9.15 9.57
CA SER A 64 5.46 -9.22 10.02
C SER A 64 5.13 -8.05 10.94
N GLN A 65 3.84 -7.73 11.09
CA GLN A 65 3.39 -6.62 11.93
C GLN A 65 3.93 -6.73 13.38
N ASP A 66 3.92 -7.92 13.96
CA ASP A 66 4.36 -8.13 15.34
C ASP A 66 5.89 -8.06 15.46
N GLU A 67 6.64 -8.67 14.53
CA GLU A 67 8.10 -8.54 14.50
C GLU A 67 8.56 -7.10 14.28
N LEU A 68 7.86 -6.34 13.43
CA LEU A 68 8.14 -4.92 13.21
C LEU A 68 7.94 -4.14 14.52
N MET A 69 6.83 -4.34 15.20
CA MET A 69 6.55 -3.66 16.46
C MET A 69 7.54 -4.02 17.56
N ASP A 70 7.93 -5.29 17.65
CA ASP A 70 8.91 -5.75 18.64
C ASP A 70 10.32 -5.14 18.39
N ARG A 71 10.76 -5.09 17.13
CA ARG A 71 12.02 -4.43 16.77
C ARG A 71 11.98 -2.93 17.03
N LEU A 72 10.88 -2.29 16.65
CA LEU A 72 10.70 -0.85 16.83
C LEU A 72 10.70 -0.46 18.32
N LYS A 73 10.03 -1.22 19.18
CA LYS A 73 10.09 -1.02 20.65
C LYS A 73 11.48 -1.16 21.20
N LYS A 74 12.20 -2.20 20.80
CA LYS A 74 13.61 -2.40 21.21
C LYS A 74 14.48 -1.23 20.78
N GLN A 75 14.34 -0.78 19.54
CA GLN A 75 15.07 0.35 19.00
C GLN A 75 14.77 1.64 19.77
N THR A 76 13.50 1.99 19.96
CA THR A 76 13.08 3.23 20.63
C THR A 76 13.31 3.22 22.14
N SER A 77 13.54 2.07 22.76
CA SER A 77 13.92 1.96 24.18
C SER A 77 15.41 2.21 24.44
N LYS A 78 16.27 2.18 23.42
CA LYS A 78 17.71 2.46 23.57
C LYS A 78 17.97 3.94 23.86
N ASP A 79 19.05 4.22 24.57
CA ASP A 79 19.51 5.60 24.85
C ASP A 79 20.08 6.28 23.60
N LYS A 80 20.69 5.50 22.70
CA LYS A 80 21.29 6.00 21.45
C LYS A 80 20.91 5.10 20.28
N PRO A 81 20.62 5.69 19.09
CA PRO A 81 20.39 4.91 17.88
C PRO A 81 21.65 4.17 17.42
N GLU A 82 21.46 3.03 16.79
CA GLU A 82 22.51 2.26 16.11
C GLU A 82 22.45 2.51 14.60
N GLN A 83 23.54 2.22 13.89
CA GLN A 83 23.68 2.52 12.47
C GLN A 83 22.65 1.76 11.60
N ASP A 84 22.26 0.56 12.01
CA ASP A 84 21.32 -0.29 11.27
C ASP A 84 19.87 -0.14 11.73
N ASP A 85 19.62 0.75 12.70
CA ASP A 85 18.27 1.06 13.17
C ASP A 85 17.45 1.73 12.06
N ALA A 86 16.16 1.41 11.97
CA ALA A 86 15.31 2.02 10.99
C ALA A 86 15.04 3.50 11.32
N ALA A 87 15.03 4.34 10.29
CA ALA A 87 14.62 5.73 10.42
C ALA A 87 13.17 5.97 9.98
N MET A 88 12.56 4.99 9.32
CA MET A 88 11.23 5.11 8.76
C MET A 88 10.49 3.78 8.78
N LEU A 89 9.17 3.86 8.88
CA LEU A 89 8.26 2.77 8.57
C LEU A 89 7.58 3.03 7.22
N LEU A 90 7.45 1.99 6.42
CA LEU A 90 6.53 1.96 5.27
C LEU A 90 5.65 0.72 5.46
N ALA A 91 4.45 0.91 6.01
CA ALA A 91 3.65 -0.18 6.53
C ALA A 91 2.14 0.07 6.35
N ASP A 92 1.36 -0.98 6.62
CA ASP A 92 -0.09 -0.86 6.71
C ASP A 92 -0.53 0.07 7.87
N GLN A 93 -1.70 0.66 7.70
CA GLN A 93 -2.25 1.62 8.65
C GLN A 93 -2.38 1.08 10.09
N PRO A 94 -2.83 -0.17 10.35
CA PRO A 94 -2.89 -0.70 11.70
C PRO A 94 -1.53 -0.71 12.40
N THR A 95 -0.47 -1.09 11.68
CA THR A 95 0.91 -1.07 12.20
C THR A 95 1.39 0.34 12.52
N LEU A 96 1.13 1.30 11.63
CA LEU A 96 1.47 2.71 11.83
C LEU A 96 0.72 3.32 13.02
N SER A 97 -0.56 3.03 13.16
CA SER A 97 -1.38 3.50 14.28
C SER A 97 -0.88 2.92 15.62
N ARG A 98 -0.50 1.63 15.65
CA ARG A 98 0.13 1.00 16.83
C ARG A 98 1.46 1.66 17.18
N ALA A 99 2.30 1.93 16.18
CA ALA A 99 3.60 2.58 16.37
C ALA A 99 3.46 4.00 16.92
N SER A 100 2.51 4.77 16.38
CA SER A 100 2.16 6.11 16.86
C SER A 100 1.65 6.07 18.31
N ALA A 101 0.67 5.23 18.62
CA ALA A 101 0.10 5.10 19.96
C ALA A 101 1.13 4.69 21.02
N GLN A 102 2.21 4.01 20.62
CA GLN A 102 3.31 3.60 21.50
C GLN A 102 4.46 4.62 21.56
N GLY A 103 4.31 5.80 20.95
CA GLY A 103 5.33 6.85 20.95
C GLY A 103 6.59 6.49 20.18
N CYS A 104 6.50 5.57 19.22
CA CYS A 104 7.64 5.13 18.42
C CYS A 104 7.89 6.01 17.20
N LEU A 105 6.97 6.91 16.86
CA LEU A 105 7.07 7.81 15.71
C LEU A 105 7.26 9.26 16.15
N THR A 106 7.79 10.09 15.27
CA THR A 106 7.88 11.55 15.42
C THR A 106 7.06 12.22 14.32
N PRO A 107 6.36 13.33 14.62
CA PRO A 107 5.57 14.04 13.63
C PRO A 107 6.42 14.54 12.45
N TYR A 108 5.90 14.36 11.25
CA TYR A 108 6.43 14.96 10.03
C TYR A 108 5.31 15.22 9.04
N VAL A 109 5.15 16.47 8.64
CA VAL A 109 4.18 16.89 7.62
C VAL A 109 4.93 17.74 6.59
N SER A 110 4.94 17.28 5.35
CA SER A 110 5.45 18.05 4.20
C SER A 110 4.30 18.70 3.43
N GLU A 111 4.62 19.55 2.43
CA GLU A 111 3.62 20.08 1.51
C GLU A 111 2.85 18.99 0.80
N GLU A 112 3.53 17.90 0.43
CA GLU A 112 2.92 16.73 -0.21
C GLU A 112 2.02 15.96 0.77
N GLY A 113 2.48 15.79 2.01
CA GLY A 113 1.72 15.14 3.08
C GLY A 113 0.47 15.94 3.49
N ASP A 114 0.54 17.26 3.43
CA ASP A 114 -0.62 18.10 3.78
C ASP A 114 -1.76 18.02 2.75
N GLN A 115 -1.46 17.67 1.51
CA GLN A 115 -2.47 17.43 0.46
C GLN A 115 -3.21 16.10 0.63
N VAL A 116 -2.69 15.16 1.44
CA VAL A 116 -3.36 13.88 1.72
C VAL A 116 -4.59 14.13 2.59
N PRO A 117 -5.78 13.65 2.21
CA PRO A 117 -6.99 13.81 3.01
C PRO A 117 -6.83 13.30 4.45
N THR A 118 -7.47 13.96 5.41
CA THR A 118 -7.43 13.58 6.84
C THR A 118 -7.94 12.18 7.11
N SER A 119 -8.81 11.64 6.24
CA SER A 119 -9.23 10.24 6.27
C SER A 119 -8.11 9.24 5.95
N LEU A 120 -7.02 9.68 5.31
CA LEU A 120 -5.90 8.84 4.89
C LEU A 120 -4.58 9.20 5.59
N ARG A 121 -4.61 10.04 6.62
CA ARG A 121 -3.45 10.38 7.47
C ARG A 121 -3.86 10.54 8.93
N GLN A 122 -2.90 10.66 9.81
CA GLN A 122 -3.14 11.05 11.20
C GLN A 122 -2.99 12.58 11.33
N ASP A 123 -3.95 13.22 11.99
CA ASP A 123 -4.01 14.69 12.09
C ASP A 123 -2.77 15.29 12.73
N ASP A 124 -2.18 14.60 13.73
CA ASP A 124 -0.95 15.01 14.41
C ASP A 124 0.34 14.77 13.60
N GLY A 125 0.24 14.24 12.37
CA GLY A 125 1.36 14.05 11.46
C GLY A 125 2.32 12.90 11.81
N TYR A 126 1.97 11.99 12.73
CA TYR A 126 2.81 10.84 13.06
C TYR A 126 2.93 9.83 11.91
N TRP A 127 1.90 9.73 11.06
CA TRP A 127 1.97 8.96 9.84
C TRP A 127 1.09 9.56 8.75
N THR A 128 1.48 9.33 7.50
CA THR A 128 0.78 9.80 6.30
C THR A 128 0.58 8.63 5.34
N GLY A 129 -0.63 8.46 4.82
CA GLY A 129 -0.92 7.48 3.77
C GLY A 129 -0.19 7.82 2.47
N VAL A 130 0.35 6.81 1.83
CA VAL A 130 1.06 6.92 0.55
C VAL A 130 0.17 6.44 -0.59
N TRP A 131 -0.43 5.27 -0.43
CA TRP A 131 -1.40 4.72 -1.38
C TRP A 131 -2.44 3.86 -0.65
N TYR A 132 -3.56 3.66 -1.32
CA TYR A 132 -4.62 2.78 -0.84
C TYR A 132 -5.14 1.87 -1.96
N ASP A 133 -5.81 0.81 -1.58
CA ASP A 133 -6.35 -0.21 -2.48
C ASP A 133 -7.79 -0.51 -2.06
N PRO A 134 -8.80 0.12 -2.72
CA PRO A 134 -10.19 -0.08 -2.37
C PRO A 134 -10.71 -1.42 -2.89
N VAL A 135 -11.73 -1.94 -2.23
CA VAL A 135 -12.51 -3.06 -2.74
C VAL A 135 -13.51 -2.54 -3.77
N VAL A 136 -13.64 -3.27 -4.88
CA VAL A 136 -14.50 -2.92 -6.01
C VAL A 136 -15.36 -4.11 -6.43
N PHE A 137 -16.46 -3.84 -7.14
CA PHE A 137 -17.16 -4.84 -7.93
C PHE A 137 -16.57 -4.87 -9.32
N CYS A 138 -15.95 -5.99 -9.67
CA CYS A 138 -15.31 -6.19 -10.96
C CYS A 138 -16.21 -7.10 -11.82
N TYR A 139 -17.00 -6.50 -12.69
CA TYR A 139 -17.94 -7.17 -13.56
C TYR A 139 -17.28 -7.73 -14.81
N ASN A 140 -17.69 -8.93 -15.22
CA ASN A 140 -17.46 -9.39 -16.60
C ASN A 140 -18.24 -8.49 -17.56
N GLN A 141 -17.63 -8.00 -18.64
CA GLN A 141 -18.25 -7.06 -19.57
C GLN A 141 -19.43 -7.68 -20.35
N ASP A 142 -19.40 -8.98 -20.63
CA ASP A 142 -20.50 -9.64 -21.36
C ASP A 142 -21.70 -9.84 -20.45
N TYR A 143 -21.49 -10.19 -19.20
CA TYR A 143 -22.56 -10.20 -18.20
C TYR A 143 -23.16 -8.81 -17.99
N LEU A 144 -22.34 -7.79 -17.90
CA LEU A 144 -22.78 -6.40 -17.69
C LEU A 144 -23.76 -5.93 -18.77
N LYS A 145 -23.56 -6.37 -20.04
CA LYS A 145 -24.46 -6.04 -21.16
C LYS A 145 -25.86 -6.67 -21.03
N THR A 146 -26.02 -7.67 -20.20
CA THR A 146 -27.31 -8.35 -19.96
C THR A 146 -28.13 -7.67 -18.88
N LEU A 147 -27.53 -6.78 -18.09
CA LEU A 147 -28.18 -6.10 -17.00
C LEU A 147 -28.91 -4.85 -17.50
N PRO A 148 -30.15 -4.61 -17.06
CA PRO A 148 -30.90 -3.37 -17.38
C PRO A 148 -30.26 -2.16 -16.66
N GLU A 149 -29.72 -2.36 -15.47
CA GLU A 149 -29.00 -1.41 -14.63
C GLU A 149 -27.85 -2.10 -13.95
N VAL A 150 -26.72 -1.40 -13.79
CA VAL A 150 -25.53 -1.94 -13.15
C VAL A 150 -25.63 -1.73 -11.65
N PRO A 151 -25.67 -2.78 -10.83
CA PRO A 151 -25.66 -2.62 -9.38
C PRO A 151 -24.36 -1.99 -8.92
N ASP A 152 -24.47 -0.90 -8.19
CA ASP A 152 -23.34 -0.11 -7.71
C ASP A 152 -23.32 0.04 -6.18
N ASP A 153 -24.13 -0.72 -5.45
CA ASP A 153 -24.06 -0.81 -3.98
C ASP A 153 -24.15 -2.26 -3.49
N TRP A 154 -23.83 -2.47 -2.23
CA TRP A 154 -23.75 -3.80 -1.62
C TRP A 154 -25.08 -4.52 -1.59
N GLN A 155 -26.18 -3.81 -1.34
CA GLN A 155 -27.50 -4.40 -1.24
C GLN A 155 -28.08 -4.78 -2.60
N HIS A 156 -27.91 -3.92 -3.61
CA HIS A 156 -28.32 -4.26 -4.99
C HIS A 156 -27.52 -5.44 -5.55
N LEU A 157 -26.20 -5.50 -5.28
CA LEU A 157 -25.41 -6.66 -5.66
C LEU A 157 -25.92 -7.95 -5.02
N ALA A 158 -26.28 -7.91 -3.72
CA ALA A 158 -26.79 -9.05 -2.98
C ALA A 158 -28.18 -9.54 -3.49
N GLN A 159 -28.95 -8.66 -4.12
CA GLN A 159 -30.31 -8.95 -4.62
C GLN A 159 -30.36 -9.36 -6.10
N LEU A 160 -29.24 -9.39 -6.80
CA LEU A 160 -29.20 -9.84 -8.20
C LEU A 160 -29.60 -11.31 -8.30
N PRO A 161 -30.61 -11.63 -9.10
CA PRO A 161 -31.00 -13.02 -9.31
C PRO A 161 -29.93 -13.75 -10.13
N ASP A 162 -29.68 -15.00 -9.77
CA ASP A 162 -28.81 -15.94 -10.50
C ASP A 162 -27.38 -15.44 -10.81
N VAL A 163 -26.92 -14.38 -10.14
CA VAL A 163 -25.56 -13.87 -10.30
C VAL A 163 -24.54 -14.84 -9.72
N ARG A 164 -23.43 -15.05 -10.42
CA ARG A 164 -22.31 -15.85 -9.96
C ARG A 164 -21.22 -14.92 -9.43
N ILE A 165 -20.95 -14.98 -8.14
CA ILE A 165 -19.99 -14.10 -7.45
C ILE A 165 -18.72 -14.86 -7.11
N GLY A 166 -17.58 -14.23 -7.36
CA GLY A 166 -16.28 -14.63 -6.84
C GLY A 166 -15.82 -13.68 -5.75
N VAL A 167 -15.32 -14.21 -4.64
CA VAL A 167 -14.76 -13.43 -3.53
C VAL A 167 -13.59 -14.18 -2.90
N THR A 168 -12.62 -13.47 -2.35
CA THR A 168 -11.54 -14.11 -1.58
C THR A 168 -12.06 -14.47 -0.19
N ASP A 169 -11.68 -15.67 0.28
CA ASP A 169 -12.00 -16.15 1.62
C ASP A 169 -11.48 -15.17 2.68
N PHE A 170 -12.34 -14.79 3.62
CA PHE A 170 -12.02 -13.81 4.65
C PHE A 170 -10.92 -14.28 5.62
N MET A 171 -10.64 -15.57 5.67
CA MET A 171 -9.53 -16.13 6.46
C MET A 171 -8.25 -16.35 5.64
N ALA A 172 -8.29 -16.14 4.32
CA ALA A 172 -7.16 -16.46 3.44
C ALA A 172 -6.24 -15.28 3.14
N ALA A 173 -6.72 -14.04 3.31
CA ALA A 173 -5.95 -12.84 3.01
C ALA A 173 -6.38 -11.66 3.91
N ASP A 174 -5.41 -10.84 4.32
CA ASP A 174 -5.66 -9.68 5.18
C ASP A 174 -6.62 -8.67 4.55
N ALA A 175 -6.53 -8.42 3.24
CA ALA A 175 -7.45 -7.52 2.54
C ALA A 175 -8.90 -8.04 2.57
N ALA A 176 -9.11 -9.35 2.45
CA ALA A 176 -10.44 -9.96 2.54
C ALA A 176 -10.98 -9.92 3.98
N SER A 177 -10.15 -10.22 4.97
CA SER A 177 -10.49 -10.04 6.39
C SER A 177 -10.81 -8.58 6.72
N ASN A 178 -10.03 -7.65 6.17
CA ASN A 178 -10.27 -6.21 6.34
C ASN A 178 -11.61 -5.78 5.74
N LEU A 179 -11.98 -6.27 4.54
CA LEU A 179 -13.30 -6.01 3.95
C LEU A 179 -14.42 -6.41 4.90
N PHE A 180 -14.37 -7.64 5.41
CA PHE A 180 -15.40 -8.17 6.28
C PHE A 180 -15.53 -7.36 7.58
N CYS A 181 -14.41 -7.09 8.26
CA CYS A 181 -14.38 -6.30 9.47
C CYS A 181 -14.80 -4.83 9.22
N SER A 182 -14.40 -4.24 8.09
CA SER A 182 -14.76 -2.86 7.75
C SER A 182 -16.25 -2.72 7.47
N MET A 183 -16.90 -3.70 6.84
CA MET A 183 -18.36 -3.71 6.67
C MET A 183 -19.08 -3.78 8.02
N ILE A 184 -18.58 -4.58 8.97
CA ILE A 184 -19.13 -4.63 10.33
C ILE A 184 -18.96 -3.29 11.04
N ALA A 185 -17.80 -2.66 10.93
CA ALA A 185 -17.56 -1.35 11.53
C ALA A 185 -18.47 -0.26 10.92
N GLN A 186 -18.69 -0.29 9.62
CA GLN A 186 -19.46 0.72 8.88
C GLN A 186 -20.96 0.56 9.05
N PHE A 187 -21.48 -0.65 8.90
CA PHE A 187 -22.92 -0.92 8.87
C PHE A 187 -23.47 -1.49 10.18
N GLY A 188 -22.60 -1.92 11.09
CA GLY A 188 -22.95 -2.69 12.27
C GLY A 188 -23.14 -4.18 11.98
N ASP A 189 -23.05 -5.02 13.01
CA ASP A 189 -23.07 -6.49 12.92
C ASP A 189 -24.29 -7.02 12.14
N ALA A 190 -25.49 -6.57 12.51
CA ALA A 190 -26.73 -7.10 11.96
C ALA A 190 -26.85 -6.86 10.45
N ALA A 191 -26.56 -5.62 10.01
CA ALA A 191 -26.67 -5.26 8.60
C ALA A 191 -25.54 -5.90 7.76
N ALA A 192 -24.29 -5.87 8.25
CA ALA A 192 -23.17 -6.50 7.56
C ALA A 192 -23.39 -8.02 7.37
N TYR A 193 -23.83 -8.72 8.42
CA TYR A 193 -24.14 -10.15 8.33
C TYR A 193 -25.36 -10.43 7.42
N ALA A 194 -26.36 -9.53 7.37
CA ALA A 194 -27.49 -9.69 6.45
C ALA A 194 -27.00 -9.60 4.99
N ILE A 195 -26.23 -8.58 4.65
CA ILE A 195 -25.62 -8.45 3.30
C ILE A 195 -24.84 -9.72 2.93
N TRP A 196 -23.99 -10.23 3.81
CA TRP A 196 -23.21 -11.43 3.51
C TRP A 196 -24.05 -12.71 3.44
N ARG A 197 -25.17 -12.83 4.18
CA ARG A 197 -26.11 -13.94 4.02
C ARG A 197 -26.79 -13.91 2.66
N ASP A 198 -27.11 -12.71 2.18
CA ASP A 198 -27.75 -12.54 0.87
C ASP A 198 -26.76 -12.75 -0.29
N ILE A 199 -25.49 -12.35 -0.13
CA ILE A 199 -24.43 -12.60 -1.12
C ILE A 199 -24.00 -14.07 -1.15
N HIS A 200 -23.95 -14.76 0.00
CA HIS A 200 -23.37 -16.11 0.12
C HIS A 200 -23.94 -17.14 -0.84
N PRO A 201 -25.27 -17.24 -1.08
CA PRO A 201 -25.85 -18.22 -2.01
C PRO A 201 -25.35 -18.04 -3.46
N HIS A 202 -24.89 -16.86 -3.82
CA HIS A 202 -24.38 -16.51 -5.15
C HIS A 202 -22.87 -16.75 -5.28
N VAL A 203 -22.17 -17.01 -4.18
CA VAL A 203 -20.71 -17.22 -4.21
C VAL A 203 -20.40 -18.64 -4.67
N LEU A 204 -19.87 -18.77 -5.89
CA LEU A 204 -19.48 -20.08 -6.44
C LEU A 204 -18.28 -20.67 -5.69
N GLN A 205 -17.32 -19.82 -5.31
CA GLN A 205 -16.12 -20.25 -4.61
C GLN A 205 -15.53 -19.10 -3.80
N TYR A 206 -15.20 -19.40 -2.54
CA TYR A 206 -14.32 -18.55 -1.74
C TYR A 206 -12.87 -18.84 -2.11
N ALA A 207 -12.21 -17.90 -2.77
CA ALA A 207 -10.89 -18.10 -3.33
C ALA A 207 -9.79 -17.96 -2.26
N ARG A 208 -8.69 -18.68 -2.44
CA ARG A 208 -7.52 -18.58 -1.54
C ARG A 208 -6.68 -17.32 -1.80
N TYR A 209 -6.65 -16.81 -3.03
CA TYR A 209 -5.79 -15.72 -3.46
C TYR A 209 -6.62 -14.56 -4.00
N LEU A 210 -6.18 -13.32 -3.75
CA LEU A 210 -6.86 -12.09 -4.17
C LEU A 210 -7.07 -12.00 -5.69
N ALA A 211 -6.15 -12.54 -6.46
CA ALA A 211 -6.21 -12.54 -7.92
C ALA A 211 -7.29 -13.44 -8.52
N ASN A 212 -7.66 -14.53 -7.82
CA ASN A 212 -8.51 -15.56 -8.40
C ASN A 212 -9.93 -15.10 -8.74
N PRO A 213 -10.67 -14.38 -7.89
CA PRO A 213 -12.00 -13.87 -8.24
C PRO A 213 -11.99 -13.03 -9.50
N VAL A 214 -11.00 -12.13 -9.63
CA VAL A 214 -10.86 -11.26 -10.80
C VAL A 214 -10.58 -12.05 -12.08
N ARG A 215 -9.67 -13.03 -12.00
CA ARG A 215 -9.37 -13.92 -13.12
C ARG A 215 -10.64 -14.68 -13.56
N GLN A 216 -11.39 -15.21 -12.62
CA GLN A 216 -12.63 -15.93 -12.88
C GLN A 216 -13.68 -15.04 -13.56
N ALA A 217 -13.83 -13.80 -13.11
CA ALA A 217 -14.71 -12.82 -13.76
C ALA A 217 -14.22 -12.49 -15.18
N GLY A 218 -12.93 -12.29 -15.36
CA GLY A 218 -12.33 -12.04 -16.69
C GLY A 218 -12.51 -13.20 -17.68
N MET A 219 -12.60 -14.43 -17.19
CA MET A 219 -12.84 -15.65 -17.99
C MET A 219 -14.34 -16.00 -18.14
N GLY A 220 -15.25 -15.26 -17.50
CA GLY A 220 -16.68 -15.54 -17.50
C GLY A 220 -17.08 -16.77 -16.65
N GLU A 221 -16.20 -17.25 -15.78
CA GLU A 221 -16.50 -18.31 -14.82
C GLU A 221 -17.44 -17.80 -13.71
N VAL A 222 -17.25 -16.52 -13.31
CA VAL A 222 -18.19 -15.74 -12.48
C VAL A 222 -18.58 -14.47 -13.20
N ASP A 223 -19.69 -13.87 -12.79
CA ASP A 223 -20.24 -12.65 -13.39
C ASP A 223 -19.64 -11.39 -12.75
N VAL A 224 -19.40 -11.47 -11.45
CA VAL A 224 -18.84 -10.39 -10.63
C VAL A 224 -17.79 -10.92 -9.69
N ALA A 225 -16.65 -10.22 -9.59
CA ALA A 225 -15.68 -10.42 -8.51
C ALA A 225 -15.79 -9.27 -7.50
N ILE A 226 -15.91 -9.60 -6.21
CA ILE A 226 -15.64 -8.66 -5.12
C ILE A 226 -14.15 -8.76 -4.83
N ALA A 227 -13.38 -7.74 -5.19
CA ALA A 227 -11.92 -7.82 -5.20
C ALA A 227 -11.27 -6.46 -4.92
N VAL A 228 -9.98 -6.44 -4.60
CA VAL A 228 -9.20 -5.21 -4.52
C VAL A 228 -8.95 -4.63 -5.92
N GLU A 229 -8.96 -3.31 -6.03
CA GLU A 229 -8.83 -2.61 -7.32
C GLU A 229 -7.51 -2.93 -8.02
N SER A 230 -6.40 -3.02 -7.29
CA SER A 230 -5.08 -3.33 -7.83
C SER A 230 -5.06 -4.61 -8.65
N GLU A 231 -5.76 -5.66 -8.20
CA GLU A 231 -5.91 -6.90 -8.94
C GLU A 231 -6.82 -6.74 -10.16
N ALA A 232 -7.95 -6.03 -10.01
CA ALA A 232 -8.85 -5.75 -11.13
C ALA A 232 -8.13 -4.99 -12.24
N MET A 233 -7.41 -3.92 -11.91
CA MET A 233 -6.60 -3.13 -12.85
C MET A 233 -5.53 -3.97 -13.52
N ARG A 234 -4.86 -4.84 -12.79
CA ARG A 234 -3.81 -5.71 -13.34
C ARG A 234 -4.34 -6.63 -14.44
N TYR A 235 -5.51 -7.25 -14.24
CA TYR A 235 -6.13 -8.10 -15.27
C TYR A 235 -6.72 -7.29 -16.42
N MET A 236 -7.32 -6.12 -16.17
CA MET A 236 -7.79 -5.23 -17.23
C MET A 236 -6.64 -4.80 -18.16
N GLN A 237 -5.46 -4.47 -17.59
CA GLN A 237 -4.26 -4.13 -18.37
C GLN A 237 -3.67 -5.32 -19.16
N GLN A 238 -4.06 -6.54 -18.83
CA GLN A 238 -3.75 -7.75 -19.59
C GLN A 238 -4.80 -8.06 -20.67
N GLY A 239 -5.81 -7.22 -20.83
CA GLY A 239 -6.85 -7.34 -21.86
C GLY A 239 -8.05 -8.20 -21.49
N TYR A 240 -8.22 -8.55 -20.21
CA TYR A 240 -9.44 -9.26 -19.77
C TYR A 240 -10.65 -8.32 -19.86
N PRO A 241 -11.84 -8.83 -20.31
CA PRO A 241 -13.04 -8.04 -20.50
C PRO A 241 -13.75 -7.74 -19.17
N LEU A 242 -13.16 -6.84 -18.40
CA LEU A 242 -13.61 -6.45 -17.06
C LEU A 242 -14.05 -5.00 -17.01
N HIS A 243 -14.97 -4.69 -16.10
CA HIS A 243 -15.43 -3.34 -15.78
C HIS A 243 -15.46 -3.15 -14.27
N ILE A 244 -14.84 -2.08 -13.77
CA ILE A 244 -14.77 -1.75 -12.34
C ILE A 244 -15.92 -0.82 -11.99
N VAL A 245 -16.65 -1.17 -10.93
CA VAL A 245 -17.68 -0.34 -10.28
C VAL A 245 -17.28 -0.14 -8.82
N TYR A 246 -17.22 1.10 -8.39
CA TYR A 246 -16.99 1.44 -6.98
C TYR A 246 -18.33 1.48 -6.26
N PRO A 247 -18.47 0.80 -5.10
CA PRO A 247 -19.72 0.82 -4.35
C PRO A 247 -20.13 2.24 -3.95
N ALA A 248 -21.34 2.66 -4.37
CA ALA A 248 -21.86 4.00 -4.15
C ALA A 248 -22.19 4.28 -2.68
N ASP A 249 -22.48 3.23 -1.91
CA ASP A 249 -22.70 3.27 -0.47
C ASP A 249 -21.41 3.14 0.33
N GLY A 250 -20.26 3.18 -0.35
CA GLY A 250 -18.92 3.14 0.21
C GLY A 250 -18.25 1.77 0.16
N THR A 251 -16.95 1.76 0.32
CA THR A 251 -16.15 0.53 0.28
C THR A 251 -15.01 0.51 1.28
N ALA A 252 -14.63 -0.71 1.67
CA ALA A 252 -13.43 -0.97 2.44
C ALA A 252 -12.17 -0.74 1.59
N PHE A 253 -11.07 -0.44 2.24
CA PHE A 253 -9.78 -0.27 1.60
C PHE A 253 -8.64 -0.69 2.52
N THR A 254 -7.53 -1.07 1.96
CA THR A 254 -6.25 -1.17 2.67
C THR A 254 -5.46 0.10 2.42
N LEU A 255 -4.76 0.61 3.44
CA LEU A 255 -3.95 1.82 3.36
C LEU A 255 -2.51 1.48 3.75
N THR A 256 -1.59 1.80 2.87
CA THR A 256 -0.15 1.81 3.17
C THR A 256 0.31 3.25 3.35
N GLY A 257 1.04 3.48 4.40
CA GLY A 257 1.54 4.81 4.73
C GLY A 257 2.96 4.78 5.27
N THR A 258 3.46 5.95 5.59
CA THR A 258 4.80 6.17 6.11
C THR A 258 4.79 6.89 7.44
N GLY A 259 5.75 6.57 8.31
CA GLY A 259 6.00 7.26 9.58
C GLY A 259 7.49 7.35 9.89
N ILE A 260 7.92 8.48 10.43
CA ILE A 260 9.32 8.71 10.80
C ILE A 260 9.57 8.18 12.21
N VAL A 261 10.63 7.40 12.41
CA VAL A 261 10.96 6.81 13.71
C VAL A 261 11.53 7.86 14.67
N ALA A 262 10.98 7.92 15.89
CA ALA A 262 11.26 8.98 16.86
C ALA A 262 12.73 9.10 17.29
N LYS A 263 13.43 7.97 17.48
CA LYS A 263 14.81 7.95 17.99
C LYS A 263 15.84 7.56 16.91
N ALA A 264 15.55 7.83 15.63
CA ALA A 264 16.56 7.66 14.59
C ALA A 264 17.61 8.79 14.62
N GLU A 265 18.79 8.51 14.09
CA GLU A 265 19.85 9.51 13.93
C GLU A 265 19.34 10.71 13.08
N PRO A 266 19.63 11.98 13.41
CA PRO A 266 19.09 13.15 12.71
C PRO A 266 19.33 13.14 11.19
N ARG A 267 20.50 12.65 10.75
CA ARG A 267 20.80 12.50 9.32
C ARG A 267 19.92 11.44 8.65
N GLN A 268 19.65 10.35 9.35
CA GLN A 268 18.76 9.28 8.87
C GLN A 268 17.31 9.75 8.85
N GLN A 269 16.89 10.57 9.82
CA GLN A 269 15.56 11.19 9.79
C GLN A 269 15.39 12.11 8.59
N ALA A 270 16.39 12.94 8.25
CA ALA A 270 16.34 13.79 7.06
C ALA A 270 16.21 12.97 5.78
N LEU A 271 16.97 11.88 5.61
CA LEU A 271 16.82 10.97 4.47
C LEU A 271 15.45 10.29 4.43
N ALA A 272 14.90 9.94 5.59
CA ALA A 272 13.57 9.35 5.72
C ALA A 272 12.47 10.33 5.30
N GLN A 273 12.60 11.60 5.65
CA GLN A 273 11.69 12.68 5.24
C GLN A 273 11.73 12.89 3.72
N GLU A 274 12.92 12.99 3.12
CA GLU A 274 13.08 13.10 1.67
C GLU A 274 12.48 11.88 0.93
N PHE A 275 12.63 10.68 1.49
CA PHE A 275 12.06 9.47 0.91
C PHE A 275 10.53 9.43 1.08
N ALA A 276 9.99 9.90 2.21
CA ALA A 276 8.55 10.02 2.43
C ALA A 276 7.90 10.96 1.39
N ASP A 277 8.51 12.10 1.10
CA ASP A 277 8.04 13.04 0.10
C ASP A 277 8.10 12.45 -1.32
N TRP A 278 9.17 11.73 -1.64
CA TRP A 278 9.27 11.03 -2.91
C TRP A 278 8.20 9.95 -3.08
N LEU A 279 7.87 9.21 -2.02
CA LEU A 279 6.79 8.21 -2.06
C LEU A 279 5.42 8.83 -2.35
N LEU A 280 5.19 10.08 -1.92
CA LEU A 280 3.97 10.83 -2.19
C LEU A 280 3.96 11.46 -3.60
N GLY A 281 5.08 11.38 -4.34
CA GLY A 281 5.26 11.90 -5.68
C GLY A 281 4.77 10.96 -6.79
N ASP A 282 4.74 11.48 -8.03
CA ASP A 282 4.36 10.70 -9.21
C ASP A 282 5.43 9.65 -9.59
N GLU A 283 6.69 9.87 -9.26
CA GLU A 283 7.81 9.00 -9.62
C GLU A 283 7.70 7.63 -8.97
N ALA A 284 7.34 7.56 -7.69
CA ALA A 284 7.11 6.31 -6.97
C ALA A 284 5.95 5.53 -7.58
N GLN A 285 4.85 6.21 -7.88
CA GLN A 285 3.68 5.61 -8.52
C GLN A 285 4.00 5.07 -9.92
N LEU A 286 4.73 5.84 -10.74
CA LEU A 286 5.16 5.41 -12.07
C LEU A 286 6.10 4.20 -11.99
N ALA A 287 6.97 4.12 -10.97
CA ALA A 287 7.83 2.96 -10.77
C ALA A 287 7.00 1.70 -10.49
N LEU A 288 5.99 1.78 -9.62
CA LEU A 288 5.07 0.67 -9.32
C LEU A 288 4.26 0.26 -10.56
N GLN A 289 3.66 1.20 -11.27
CA GLN A 289 2.85 0.95 -12.46
C GLN A 289 3.63 0.25 -13.58
N ARG A 290 4.91 0.61 -13.80
CA ARG A 290 5.80 -0.08 -14.76
C ARG A 290 5.99 -1.56 -14.43
N GLN A 291 5.83 -1.93 -13.17
CA GLN A 291 5.86 -3.31 -12.69
C GLN A 291 4.45 -3.92 -12.50
N LYS A 292 3.43 -3.26 -13.09
CA LYS A 292 2.02 -3.70 -13.04
C LYS A 292 1.44 -3.76 -11.62
N MET A 293 1.92 -2.90 -10.74
CA MET A 293 1.39 -2.69 -9.40
C MET A 293 0.53 -1.42 -9.42
N TYR A 294 -0.77 -1.56 -9.25
CA TYR A 294 -1.76 -0.50 -9.46
C TYR A 294 -2.45 -0.15 -8.15
N PHE A 295 -1.82 0.67 -7.34
CA PHE A 295 -2.43 1.24 -6.14
C PHE A 295 -2.88 2.67 -6.41
N LEU A 296 -3.91 3.14 -5.71
CA LEU A 296 -4.33 4.53 -5.79
C LEU A 296 -3.46 5.40 -4.88
N PRO A 297 -2.87 6.49 -5.38
CA PRO A 297 -2.11 7.41 -4.55
C PRO A 297 -3.03 8.10 -3.54
N ALA A 298 -2.58 8.24 -2.30
CA ALA A 298 -3.33 8.94 -1.26
C ALA A 298 -3.37 10.46 -1.49
N ASN A 299 -2.37 11.03 -2.18
CA ASN A 299 -2.35 12.43 -2.57
C ASN A 299 -3.18 12.65 -3.86
N PRO A 300 -4.36 13.31 -3.78
CA PRO A 300 -5.25 13.51 -4.93
C PRO A 300 -4.71 14.53 -5.95
N GLY A 301 -3.69 15.30 -5.59
CA GLY A 301 -3.03 16.26 -6.47
C GLY A 301 -2.19 15.60 -7.57
N ARG A 302 -1.88 14.31 -7.45
CA ARG A 302 -1.00 13.59 -8.38
C ARG A 302 -1.66 13.27 -9.71
N MET A 303 -0.84 13.26 -10.76
CA MET A 303 -1.30 12.96 -12.11
C MET A 303 -1.81 11.51 -12.19
N SER A 304 -1.15 10.59 -11.51
CA SER A 304 -1.55 9.19 -11.41
C SER A 304 -2.93 9.03 -10.76
N TYR A 305 -3.27 9.83 -9.75
CA TYR A 305 -4.62 9.85 -9.17
C TYR A 305 -5.68 10.24 -10.22
N LYS A 306 -5.42 11.30 -10.99
CA LYS A 306 -6.36 11.80 -12.01
C LYS A 306 -6.57 10.82 -13.16
N LEU A 307 -5.56 10.03 -13.51
CA LEU A 307 -5.65 9.02 -14.57
C LEU A 307 -6.46 7.80 -14.17
N PHE A 308 -6.42 7.40 -12.90
CA PHE A 308 -7.06 6.17 -12.42
C PHE A 308 -8.33 6.42 -11.60
N ALA A 309 -8.39 7.52 -10.86
CA ALA A 309 -9.47 7.84 -9.94
C ALA A 309 -10.49 8.85 -10.47
N GLY A 310 -10.62 9.09 -11.76
CA GLY A 310 -11.59 10.05 -12.33
C GLY A 310 -13.06 9.89 -11.87
N LYS A 311 -13.28 9.12 -10.78
CA LYS A 311 -14.54 8.78 -10.13
C LYS A 311 -14.47 9.16 -8.66
N ASN A 312 -15.61 9.57 -8.13
CA ASN A 312 -15.79 9.82 -6.71
C ASN A 312 -15.80 8.48 -5.95
N ILE A 313 -14.66 8.07 -5.39
CA ILE A 313 -14.55 6.83 -4.60
C ILE A 313 -15.00 7.13 -3.18
N MET A 314 -16.13 6.57 -2.78
CA MET A 314 -16.62 6.66 -1.42
C MET A 314 -15.97 5.58 -0.56
N LEU A 315 -15.08 5.97 0.34
CA LEU A 315 -14.44 5.07 1.29
C LEU A 315 -15.24 5.00 2.58
N PHE A 316 -15.26 3.84 3.23
CA PHE A 316 -15.85 3.70 4.56
C PHE A 316 -15.18 4.67 5.53
N THR A 317 -15.98 5.37 6.32
CA THR A 317 -15.53 6.34 7.31
C THR A 317 -15.23 5.69 8.65
N GLN A 318 -15.92 4.61 8.99
CA GLN A 318 -15.69 3.84 10.21
C GLN A 318 -14.53 2.85 9.98
N ARG A 319 -13.48 2.99 10.78
CA ARG A 319 -12.33 2.08 10.73
C ARG A 319 -12.55 0.90 11.67
N PRO A 320 -12.17 -0.32 11.27
CA PRO A 320 -12.27 -1.47 12.14
C PRO A 320 -11.21 -1.38 13.25
N ASP A 321 -11.62 -0.96 14.43
CA ASP A 321 -10.79 -0.96 15.65
C ASP A 321 -11.19 -2.15 16.55
N PHE A 322 -10.92 -3.36 16.03
CA PHE A 322 -11.25 -4.60 16.71
C PHE A 322 -10.01 -5.29 17.24
N THR A 323 -10.07 -5.79 18.45
CA THR A 323 -9.03 -6.67 18.99
C THR A 323 -8.92 -7.97 18.17
N PRO A 324 -7.77 -8.67 18.18
CA PRO A 324 -7.62 -9.97 17.52
C PRO A 324 -8.72 -10.97 17.92
N GLN A 325 -9.12 -10.97 19.20
CA GLN A 325 -10.19 -11.85 19.71
C GLN A 325 -11.56 -11.50 19.13
N GLN A 326 -11.88 -10.22 18.99
CA GLN A 326 -13.11 -9.76 18.35
C GLN A 326 -13.14 -10.13 16.86
N LYS A 327 -12.04 -9.91 16.14
CA LYS A 327 -11.93 -10.30 14.74
C LYS A 327 -12.13 -11.81 14.57
N GLN A 328 -11.50 -12.62 15.42
CA GLN A 328 -11.67 -14.07 15.37
C GLN A 328 -13.13 -14.46 15.63
N ALA A 329 -13.78 -13.89 16.64
CA ALA A 329 -15.17 -14.18 16.94
C ALA A 329 -16.13 -13.83 15.78
N MET A 330 -15.89 -12.71 15.08
CA MET A 330 -16.65 -12.33 13.89
C MET A 330 -16.45 -13.32 12.73
N LEU A 331 -15.21 -13.75 12.48
CA LEU A 331 -14.89 -14.73 11.44
C LEU A 331 -15.46 -16.11 11.78
N ASP A 332 -15.41 -16.53 13.04
CA ASP A 332 -16.03 -17.79 13.50
C ASP A 332 -17.55 -17.77 13.33
N TYR A 333 -18.19 -16.60 13.63
CA TYR A 333 -19.61 -16.42 13.37
C TYR A 333 -19.94 -16.54 11.88
N TRP A 334 -19.16 -15.87 11.01
CA TRP A 334 -19.35 -15.96 9.56
C TRP A 334 -19.21 -17.40 9.06
N LEU A 335 -18.19 -18.12 9.49
CA LEU A 335 -17.99 -19.53 9.12
C LEU A 335 -19.21 -20.39 9.51
N LYS A 336 -19.64 -20.27 10.77
CA LYS A 336 -20.64 -21.15 11.37
C LYS A 336 -22.07 -20.80 10.93
N GLU A 337 -22.40 -19.51 10.85
CA GLU A 337 -23.76 -19.03 10.69
C GLU A 337 -24.10 -18.53 9.27
N ILE A 338 -23.08 -18.39 8.41
CA ILE A 338 -23.27 -17.95 7.03
C ILE A 338 -22.69 -18.98 6.05
N ARG A 339 -21.38 -19.26 6.13
CA ARG A 339 -20.67 -20.06 5.11
C ARG A 339 -21.03 -21.54 5.10
N PHE A 340 -21.19 -22.16 6.26
CA PHE A 340 -21.43 -23.60 6.42
C PHE A 340 -22.86 -23.92 6.93
N LYS A 341 -23.74 -22.97 6.89
CA LYS A 341 -25.15 -23.16 7.21
C LYS A 341 -25.97 -23.53 5.98
#